data_2afd363373bbb1f1473f35f2fb3fe671
#
_entry.id   2afd363373bbb1f1473f35f2fb3fe671
#
_cell.length_a   1.000
_cell.length_b   1.000
_cell.length_c   1.000
_cell.angle_alpha   90.00
_cell.angle_beta   90.00
_cell.angle_gamma   90.00
#
_symmetry.space_group_name_H-M   'P 1'
#
loop_
_entity.id
_entity.type
_entity.pdbx_description
1 polymer ?
#
loop_
_entity_poly.entity_id
_entity_poly.type
_entity_poly.pdbx_seq_one_letter_code
_entity_poly.pdbx_strand_id
1 'polypeptide(L)'
;TLDLTGRIPTADQTRQFVADQSPTKRDRLVDSLIGTPEYVDRWTMWMGDLLKNSARASNVIRYAQGRNAFYSAIKYAIERNMPYDQFVTALIAGSGNNFSADAGYVNYLVGAATPMGPRQDTYDTAAVQASTRFLGIETMDCLLCHNGEGHLNALNVWATNTKREQAWGMAAFFSRMQFRPRIESTEPVIRSFDVAELRGGDYELNTDSGNRTPRAPVDGKSVITPQYLFTGERPGPGENYRVAFARMLTKDRQFARATVNYLWAHFFGLGIVDPPTNFDLARLDPKNPPAEPWTLQPSNPELLEKLADEFIASGYNLQTTMRSITKSSAYQLSSKFAGEWKEEYTPYFARKLVRRLDSEEMYDAISRATGVFPTFNIQYYTSSIQWAMQLPDTFEPVPVRGRPYTQDAFQARMFLDTFGRGDRDQLPRSNIPSILQSLALMNSPAVTNRIRQSAINGTLASQRADDVKTYVDNIFLTVLGRKPTTAEQDQAVAMFQRDRNQGAQDLMWVLVNKIDFLYNY
;
A
#
# COMPACT_ATOMS: atom_id res chain seq x y z
N THR A 1 -5.25 12.11 -11.21
CA THR A 1 -4.00 11.41 -11.61
C THR A 1 -3.29 10.80 -10.40
N LEU A 2 -2.91 11.59 -9.39
CA LEU A 2 -2.11 11.13 -8.24
C LEU A 2 -2.61 9.84 -7.59
N ASP A 3 -3.88 9.76 -7.19
CA ASP A 3 -4.40 8.59 -6.47
C ASP A 3 -4.36 7.29 -7.31
N LEU A 4 -4.50 7.40 -8.64
CA LEU A 4 -4.47 6.23 -9.53
C LEU A 4 -3.08 5.90 -10.07
N THR A 5 -2.21 6.88 -10.26
CA THR A 5 -0.92 6.70 -10.95
C THR A 5 0.30 7.10 -10.13
N GLY A 6 0.12 7.73 -8.98
CA GLY A 6 1.22 8.26 -8.17
C GLY A 6 2.02 9.37 -8.87
N ARG A 7 1.48 9.98 -9.93
CA ARG A 7 2.16 11.01 -10.73
C ARG A 7 1.31 12.27 -10.82
N ILE A 8 1.96 13.45 -10.81
CA ILE A 8 1.31 14.69 -11.23
C ILE A 8 1.07 14.67 -12.74
N PRO A 9 0.01 15.33 -13.26
CA PRO A 9 -0.23 15.42 -14.70
C PRO A 9 0.86 16.23 -15.40
N THR A 10 1.06 15.99 -16.68
CA THR A 10 1.86 16.88 -17.52
C THR A 10 1.08 18.16 -17.84
N ALA A 11 1.79 19.23 -18.23
CA ALA A 11 1.14 20.48 -18.67
C ALA A 11 0.15 20.23 -19.81
N ASP A 12 0.48 19.34 -20.76
CA ASP A 12 -0.39 19.04 -21.89
C ASP A 12 -1.62 18.24 -21.49
N GLN A 13 -1.49 17.25 -20.58
CA GLN A 13 -2.64 16.55 -20.01
C GLN A 13 -3.58 17.53 -19.30
N THR A 14 -3.03 18.47 -18.55
CA THR A 14 -3.82 19.51 -17.88
C THR A 14 -4.54 20.41 -18.89
N ARG A 15 -3.83 20.89 -19.95
CA ARG A 15 -4.45 21.72 -21.01
C ARG A 15 -5.58 20.97 -21.71
N GLN A 16 -5.36 19.72 -22.09
CA GLN A 16 -6.37 18.89 -22.75
C GLN A 16 -7.60 18.69 -21.86
N PHE A 17 -7.39 18.37 -20.57
CA PHE A 17 -8.49 18.19 -19.63
C PHE A 17 -9.30 19.47 -19.40
N VAL A 18 -8.64 20.62 -19.31
CA VAL A 18 -9.33 21.91 -19.11
C VAL A 18 -10.08 22.33 -20.37
N ALA A 19 -9.51 22.10 -21.54
CA ALA A 19 -10.14 22.41 -22.84
C ALA A 19 -11.35 21.51 -23.15
N ASP A 20 -11.40 20.30 -22.62
CA ASP A 20 -12.51 19.36 -22.82
C ASP A 20 -13.77 19.85 -22.11
N GLN A 21 -14.84 20.15 -22.86
CA GLN A 21 -16.12 20.61 -22.33
C GLN A 21 -17.13 19.46 -22.11
N SER A 22 -16.74 18.21 -22.36
CA SER A 22 -17.62 17.06 -22.17
C SER A 22 -18.02 16.87 -20.70
N PRO A 23 -19.29 16.61 -20.41
CA PRO A 23 -19.75 16.30 -19.04
C PRO A 23 -19.13 15.00 -18.48
N THR A 24 -18.66 14.10 -19.34
CA THR A 24 -18.04 12.83 -18.97
C THR A 24 -16.51 12.87 -18.95
N LYS A 25 -15.89 14.04 -19.04
CA LYS A 25 -14.42 14.16 -19.11
C LYS A 25 -13.68 13.53 -17.93
N ARG A 26 -14.27 13.58 -16.73
CA ARG A 26 -13.68 12.96 -15.52
C ARG A 26 -13.70 11.44 -15.60
N ASP A 27 -14.81 10.87 -16.04
CA ASP A 27 -14.95 9.42 -16.18
C ASP A 27 -13.99 8.88 -17.24
N ARG A 28 -13.87 9.59 -18.39
CA ARG A 28 -12.89 9.24 -19.43
C ARG A 28 -11.45 9.34 -18.93
N LEU A 29 -11.13 10.35 -18.11
CA LEU A 29 -9.82 10.47 -17.51
C LEU A 29 -9.53 9.26 -16.60
N VAL A 30 -10.47 8.88 -15.72
CA VAL A 30 -10.32 7.69 -14.87
C VAL A 30 -10.06 6.44 -15.72
N ASP A 31 -10.87 6.23 -16.77
CA ASP A 31 -10.71 5.07 -17.66
C ASP A 31 -9.37 5.05 -18.38
N SER A 32 -8.85 6.23 -18.77
CA SER A 32 -7.56 6.34 -19.45
C SER A 32 -6.35 6.13 -18.56
N LEU A 33 -6.48 6.30 -17.23
CA LEU A 33 -5.40 6.16 -16.27
C LEU A 33 -5.26 4.73 -15.75
N ILE A 34 -6.38 4.01 -15.60
CA ILE A 34 -6.39 2.63 -15.08
C ILE A 34 -5.79 1.69 -16.13
N GLY A 35 -4.81 0.90 -15.72
CA GLY A 35 -4.09 -0.05 -16.58
C GLY A 35 -2.84 0.54 -17.27
N THR A 36 -2.55 1.83 -17.11
CA THR A 36 -1.30 2.43 -17.60
C THR A 36 -0.07 1.91 -16.85
N PRO A 37 1.14 2.04 -17.40
CA PRO A 37 2.36 1.68 -16.67
C PRO A 37 2.51 2.40 -15.33
N GLU A 38 2.10 3.67 -15.25
CA GLU A 38 2.11 4.45 -14.02
C GLU A 38 1.11 3.92 -12.99
N TYR A 39 -0.07 3.49 -13.43
CA TYR A 39 -1.02 2.78 -12.59
C TYR A 39 -0.42 1.48 -12.03
N VAL A 40 0.23 0.70 -12.87
CA VAL A 40 0.90 -0.54 -12.45
C VAL A 40 1.97 -0.25 -11.40
N ASP A 41 2.81 0.78 -11.60
CA ASP A 41 3.83 1.18 -10.62
C ASP A 41 3.20 1.56 -9.27
N ARG A 42 2.16 2.42 -9.27
CA ARG A 42 1.46 2.88 -8.06
C ARG A 42 0.85 1.73 -7.27
N TRP A 43 0.12 0.86 -7.95
CA TRP A 43 -0.59 -0.23 -7.28
C TRP A 43 0.32 -1.39 -6.90
N THR A 44 1.45 -1.56 -7.58
CA THR A 44 2.52 -2.46 -7.14
C THR A 44 3.16 -1.97 -5.84
N MET A 45 3.42 -0.67 -5.71
CA MET A 45 3.94 -0.06 -4.48
C MET A 45 2.95 -0.24 -3.33
N TRP A 46 1.67 0.11 -3.54
CA TRP A 46 0.61 -0.02 -2.54
C TRP A 46 0.43 -1.48 -2.07
N MET A 47 0.39 -2.42 -3.01
CA MET A 47 0.29 -3.84 -2.70
C MET A 47 1.55 -4.34 -1.97
N GLY A 48 2.73 -3.81 -2.35
CA GLY A 48 3.98 -4.08 -1.65
C GLY A 48 3.98 -3.61 -0.20
N ASP A 49 3.30 -2.49 0.10
CA ASP A 49 3.10 -2.00 1.47
C ASP A 49 2.13 -2.92 2.24
N LEU A 50 0.99 -3.24 1.65
CA LEU A 50 -0.03 -4.12 2.24
C LEU A 50 0.56 -5.52 2.56
N LEU A 51 1.35 -6.08 1.66
CA LEU A 51 1.94 -7.42 1.80
C LEU A 51 3.31 -7.41 2.48
N LYS A 52 3.79 -6.25 2.91
CA LYS A 52 5.10 -6.07 3.56
C LYS A 52 6.25 -6.65 2.73
N ASN A 53 6.32 -6.31 1.42
CA ASN A 53 7.46 -6.72 0.59
C ASN A 53 8.70 -5.93 0.96
N SER A 54 9.63 -6.56 1.66
CA SER A 54 10.91 -6.01 2.09
C SER A 54 12.00 -7.07 2.01
N ALA A 55 13.23 -6.66 1.65
CA ALA A 55 14.39 -7.54 1.68
C ALA A 55 14.77 -7.95 3.11
N ARG A 56 14.43 -7.12 4.09
CA ARG A 56 14.70 -7.31 5.51
C ARG A 56 13.42 -7.14 6.29
N ALA A 57 13.09 -8.12 7.12
CA ALA A 57 12.05 -8.07 8.11
C ALA A 57 12.62 -8.51 9.45
N SER A 58 11.95 -8.21 10.56
CA SER A 58 12.44 -8.49 11.92
C SER A 58 12.82 -9.96 12.11
N ASN A 59 12.05 -10.87 11.53
CA ASN A 59 12.19 -12.30 11.77
C ASN A 59 12.82 -13.06 10.60
N VAL A 60 12.77 -12.52 9.38
CA VAL A 60 13.20 -13.22 8.17
C VAL A 60 13.89 -12.29 7.20
N ILE A 61 15.05 -12.72 6.72
CA ILE A 61 15.74 -12.07 5.62
C ILE A 61 15.34 -12.74 4.31
N ARG A 62 14.53 -12.06 3.49
CA ARG A 62 14.19 -12.52 2.14
C ARG A 62 15.32 -12.30 1.15
N TYR A 63 16.31 -11.49 1.52
CA TYR A 63 17.34 -10.96 0.63
C TYR A 63 16.74 -10.17 -0.55
N ALA A 64 17.59 -9.54 -1.34
CA ALA A 64 17.14 -8.78 -2.50
C ALA A 64 16.51 -9.67 -3.59
N GLN A 65 16.95 -10.93 -3.71
CA GLN A 65 16.42 -11.87 -4.68
C GLN A 65 14.95 -12.23 -4.39
N GLY A 66 14.64 -12.62 -3.17
CA GLY A 66 13.26 -12.96 -2.77
C GLY A 66 12.35 -11.74 -2.81
N ARG A 67 12.83 -10.57 -2.35
CA ARG A 67 12.13 -9.30 -2.46
C ARG A 67 11.80 -8.96 -3.92
N ASN A 68 12.75 -9.14 -4.83
CA ASN A 68 12.56 -8.86 -6.26
C ASN A 68 11.60 -9.87 -6.91
N ALA A 69 11.71 -11.17 -6.58
CA ALA A 69 10.77 -12.17 -7.04
C ALA A 69 9.33 -11.84 -6.61
N PHE A 70 9.15 -11.40 -5.36
CA PHE A 70 7.83 -11.01 -4.86
C PHE A 70 7.33 -9.72 -5.53
N TYR A 71 8.18 -8.70 -5.67
CA TYR A 71 7.83 -7.49 -6.42
C TYR A 71 7.36 -7.80 -7.83
N SER A 72 8.09 -8.67 -8.55
CA SER A 72 7.74 -9.07 -9.92
C SER A 72 6.42 -9.83 -9.98
N ALA A 73 6.15 -10.71 -9.00
CA ALA A 73 4.89 -11.43 -8.90
C ALA A 73 3.70 -10.48 -8.63
N ILE A 74 3.86 -9.52 -7.72
CA ILE A 74 2.84 -8.49 -7.45
C ILE A 74 2.61 -7.65 -8.71
N LYS A 75 3.69 -7.16 -9.34
CA LYS A 75 3.60 -6.34 -10.56
C LYS A 75 2.89 -7.08 -11.68
N TYR A 76 3.23 -8.34 -11.91
CA TYR A 76 2.58 -9.20 -12.89
C TYR A 76 1.06 -9.33 -12.64
N ALA A 77 0.66 -9.55 -11.39
CA ALA A 77 -0.75 -9.66 -11.03
C ALA A 77 -1.53 -8.36 -11.30
N ILE A 78 -0.96 -7.20 -10.96
CA ILE A 78 -1.55 -5.88 -11.21
C ILE A 78 -1.62 -5.59 -12.72
N GLU A 79 -0.53 -5.82 -13.44
CA GLU A 79 -0.45 -5.59 -14.89
C GLU A 79 -1.47 -6.42 -15.68
N ARG A 80 -1.68 -7.68 -15.27
CA ARG A 80 -2.63 -8.60 -15.88
C ARG A 80 -4.06 -8.45 -15.34
N ASN A 81 -4.27 -7.53 -14.41
CA ASN A 81 -5.55 -7.38 -13.71
C ASN A 81 -6.08 -8.74 -13.21
N MET A 82 -5.18 -9.51 -12.57
CA MET A 82 -5.52 -10.83 -12.03
C MET A 82 -6.68 -10.70 -11.04
N PRO A 83 -7.72 -11.55 -11.10
CA PRO A 83 -8.76 -11.59 -10.08
C PRO A 83 -8.15 -11.69 -8.68
N TYR A 84 -8.61 -10.85 -7.76
CA TYR A 84 -7.94 -10.69 -6.46
C TYR A 84 -8.04 -11.95 -5.59
N ASP A 85 -9.11 -12.74 -5.73
CA ASP A 85 -9.26 -14.06 -5.10
C ASP A 85 -8.20 -15.05 -5.60
N GLN A 86 -7.89 -15.05 -6.90
CA GLN A 86 -6.84 -15.87 -7.49
C GLN A 86 -5.44 -15.42 -7.02
N PHE A 87 -5.22 -14.10 -6.97
CA PHE A 87 -3.97 -13.55 -6.46
C PHE A 87 -3.74 -13.97 -5.00
N VAL A 88 -4.74 -13.80 -4.14
CA VAL A 88 -4.66 -14.19 -2.71
C VAL A 88 -4.50 -15.72 -2.56
N THR A 89 -5.17 -16.49 -3.41
CA THR A 89 -4.98 -17.95 -3.44
C THR A 89 -3.53 -18.32 -3.77
N ALA A 90 -2.90 -17.65 -4.74
CA ALA A 90 -1.50 -17.87 -5.08
C ALA A 90 -0.54 -17.50 -3.92
N LEU A 91 -0.86 -16.45 -3.15
CA LEU A 91 -0.09 -16.05 -1.97
C LEU A 91 -0.15 -17.11 -0.85
N ILE A 92 -1.32 -17.66 -0.58
CA ILE A 92 -1.56 -18.58 0.55
C ILE A 92 -1.20 -20.03 0.19
N ALA A 93 -1.59 -20.49 -0.99
CA ALA A 93 -1.44 -21.89 -1.40
C ALA A 93 -0.16 -22.15 -2.22
N GLY A 94 0.59 -21.12 -2.58
CA GLY A 94 1.79 -21.22 -3.41
C GLY A 94 2.86 -22.15 -2.85
N SER A 95 3.65 -22.77 -3.73
CA SER A 95 4.79 -23.62 -3.42
C SER A 95 5.94 -23.34 -4.37
N GLY A 96 7.17 -23.66 -3.98
CA GLY A 96 8.37 -23.44 -4.79
C GLY A 96 9.44 -22.63 -4.07
N ASN A 97 10.50 -22.28 -4.80
CA ASN A 97 11.63 -21.53 -4.26
C ASN A 97 11.34 -20.02 -4.27
N ASN A 98 11.57 -19.37 -3.15
CA ASN A 98 11.23 -17.95 -2.97
C ASN A 98 12.12 -16.98 -3.80
N PHE A 99 13.23 -17.43 -4.38
CA PHE A 99 14.05 -16.65 -5.32
C PHE A 99 13.62 -16.85 -6.78
N SER A 100 12.80 -17.88 -7.07
CA SER A 100 12.32 -18.14 -8.42
C SER A 100 11.26 -17.12 -8.83
N ALA A 101 11.37 -16.62 -10.06
CA ALA A 101 10.39 -15.70 -10.63
C ALA A 101 8.97 -16.34 -10.71
N ASP A 102 8.91 -17.64 -11.04
CA ASP A 102 7.66 -18.38 -11.18
C ASP A 102 6.96 -18.65 -9.84
N ALA A 103 7.73 -18.64 -8.74
CA ALA A 103 7.23 -18.88 -7.39
C ALA A 103 7.28 -17.63 -6.49
N GLY A 104 7.40 -16.43 -7.06
CA GLY A 104 7.55 -15.18 -6.31
C GLY A 104 6.49 -14.96 -5.22
N TYR A 105 5.27 -15.46 -5.41
CA TYR A 105 4.16 -15.36 -4.44
C TYR A 105 4.45 -16.03 -3.09
N VAL A 106 5.30 -17.08 -3.04
CA VAL A 106 5.62 -17.77 -1.77
C VAL A 106 6.36 -16.87 -0.78
N ASN A 107 6.92 -15.74 -1.23
CA ASN A 107 7.53 -14.76 -0.35
C ASN A 107 6.55 -14.13 0.66
N TYR A 108 5.25 -14.19 0.38
CA TYR A 108 4.21 -13.87 1.35
C TYR A 108 4.30 -14.79 2.58
N LEU A 109 4.36 -16.11 2.37
CA LEU A 109 4.48 -17.11 3.44
C LEU A 109 5.85 -17.04 4.12
N VAL A 110 6.93 -16.83 3.36
CA VAL A 110 8.27 -16.65 3.92
C VAL A 110 8.29 -15.47 4.91
N GLY A 111 7.48 -14.43 4.67
CA GLY A 111 7.29 -13.32 5.61
C GLY A 111 6.66 -13.69 6.95
N ALA A 112 6.02 -14.85 7.05
CA ALA A 112 5.43 -15.36 8.28
C ALA A 112 6.42 -16.18 9.12
N ALA A 113 7.56 -16.59 8.57
CA ALA A 113 8.51 -17.46 9.27
C ALA A 113 9.02 -16.82 10.56
N THR A 114 9.00 -17.59 11.63
CA THR A 114 9.43 -17.18 12.98
C THR A 114 10.48 -18.19 13.48
N PRO A 115 11.75 -18.05 13.03
CA PRO A 115 12.77 -19.09 13.19
C PRO A 115 13.24 -19.29 14.63
N MET A 116 13.03 -18.32 15.53
CA MET A 116 13.47 -18.39 16.92
C MET A 116 12.43 -18.99 17.87
N GLY A 117 11.26 -19.36 17.36
CA GLY A 117 10.16 -19.94 18.12
C GLY A 117 9.83 -21.37 17.72
N PRO A 118 8.86 -22.02 18.40
CA PRO A 118 8.30 -23.27 17.94
C PRO A 118 7.60 -23.10 16.59
N ARG A 119 7.39 -24.19 15.86
CA ARG A 119 6.75 -24.14 14.52
C ARG A 119 5.39 -23.46 14.52
N GLN A 120 4.66 -23.61 15.63
CA GLN A 120 3.36 -22.99 15.83
C GLN A 120 3.40 -21.46 15.73
N ASP A 121 4.49 -20.80 16.15
CA ASP A 121 4.64 -19.35 16.02
C ASP A 121 4.62 -18.90 14.54
N THR A 122 5.19 -19.71 13.65
CA THR A 122 5.11 -19.47 12.20
C THR A 122 3.69 -19.67 11.65
N TYR A 123 2.99 -20.70 12.11
CA TYR A 123 1.60 -20.96 11.70
C TYR A 123 0.67 -19.86 12.17
N ASP A 124 0.83 -19.42 13.41
CA ASP A 124 0.09 -18.29 14.00
C ASP A 124 0.34 -17.01 13.23
N THR A 125 1.60 -16.70 12.93
CA THR A 125 1.95 -15.51 12.16
C THR A 125 1.34 -15.53 10.75
N ALA A 126 1.30 -16.69 10.09
CA ALA A 126 0.64 -16.82 8.79
C ALA A 126 -0.88 -16.59 8.88
N ALA A 127 -1.53 -17.11 9.92
CA ALA A 127 -2.96 -16.88 10.17
C ALA A 127 -3.26 -15.40 10.47
N VAL A 128 -2.46 -14.75 11.32
CA VAL A 128 -2.58 -13.31 11.62
C VAL A 128 -2.43 -12.49 10.35
N GLN A 129 -1.38 -12.76 9.56
CA GLN A 129 -1.15 -12.04 8.32
C GLN A 129 -2.33 -12.16 7.35
N ALA A 130 -2.90 -13.37 7.22
CA ALA A 130 -4.05 -13.58 6.34
C ALA A 130 -5.31 -12.89 6.88
N SER A 131 -5.60 -13.02 8.16
CA SER A 131 -6.77 -12.40 8.79
C SER A 131 -6.71 -10.88 8.76
N THR A 132 -5.57 -10.29 9.09
CA THR A 132 -5.40 -8.83 9.08
C THR A 132 -5.49 -8.26 7.68
N ARG A 133 -4.74 -8.83 6.71
CA ARG A 133 -4.61 -8.23 5.37
C ARG A 133 -5.77 -8.51 4.44
N PHE A 134 -6.43 -9.66 4.59
CA PHE A 134 -7.48 -10.08 3.67
C PHE A 134 -8.88 -10.04 4.28
N LEU A 135 -9.00 -10.08 5.61
CA LEU A 135 -10.29 -9.97 6.30
C LEU A 135 -10.42 -8.69 7.14
N GLY A 136 -9.34 -7.91 7.30
CA GLY A 136 -9.33 -6.72 8.14
C GLY A 136 -9.49 -7.02 9.64
N ILE A 137 -9.06 -8.19 10.11
CA ILE A 137 -9.26 -8.65 11.49
C ILE A 137 -7.90 -8.79 12.19
N GLU A 138 -7.37 -7.69 12.69
CA GLU A 138 -6.08 -7.66 13.41
C GLU A 138 -6.20 -8.27 14.82
N THR A 139 -7.38 -8.30 15.41
CA THR A 139 -7.64 -8.92 16.73
C THR A 139 -7.32 -10.42 16.75
N MET A 140 -7.16 -11.06 15.60
CA MET A 140 -6.65 -12.43 15.51
C MET A 140 -5.31 -12.60 16.22
N ASP A 141 -4.45 -11.60 16.22
CA ASP A 141 -3.16 -11.62 16.91
C ASP A 141 -3.31 -11.75 18.42
N CYS A 142 -4.26 -11.04 19.03
CA CYS A 142 -4.59 -11.15 20.44
C CYS A 142 -5.15 -12.54 20.79
N LEU A 143 -6.06 -13.06 19.96
CA LEU A 143 -6.73 -14.33 20.17
C LEU A 143 -5.79 -15.54 20.12
N LEU A 144 -4.63 -15.43 19.52
CA LEU A 144 -3.62 -16.49 19.54
C LEU A 144 -2.84 -16.58 20.86
N CYS A 145 -2.98 -15.57 21.74
CA CYS A 145 -2.36 -15.58 23.08
C CYS A 145 -3.34 -15.87 24.21
N HIS A 146 -4.61 -15.45 24.08
CA HIS A 146 -5.65 -15.60 25.12
C HIS A 146 -7.05 -15.64 24.51
N ASN A 147 -8.05 -16.03 25.31
CA ASN A 147 -9.45 -15.88 24.94
C ASN A 147 -9.81 -14.40 24.84
N GLY A 148 -10.83 -14.07 24.05
CA GLY A 148 -11.32 -12.70 23.93
C GLY A 148 -11.95 -12.19 25.21
N GLU A 149 -12.70 -13.04 25.92
CA GLU A 149 -13.35 -12.70 27.20
C GLU A 149 -12.33 -12.25 28.25
N GLY A 150 -12.61 -11.14 28.90
CA GLY A 150 -11.73 -10.52 29.89
C GLY A 150 -10.59 -9.66 29.31
N HIS A 151 -10.25 -9.81 28.05
CA HIS A 151 -9.16 -9.07 27.41
C HIS A 151 -9.63 -8.10 26.32
N LEU A 152 -10.65 -8.46 25.55
CA LEU A 152 -11.11 -7.67 24.40
C LEU A 152 -12.48 -7.01 24.61
N ASN A 153 -13.06 -7.12 25.81
CA ASN A 153 -14.40 -6.65 26.14
C ASN A 153 -14.67 -5.17 25.81
N ALA A 154 -13.63 -4.33 25.95
CA ALA A 154 -13.72 -2.90 25.65
C ALA A 154 -13.20 -2.53 24.24
N LEU A 155 -12.74 -3.50 23.45
CA LEU A 155 -12.06 -3.26 22.18
C LEU A 155 -12.84 -3.79 20.97
N ASN A 156 -13.43 -4.99 21.08
CA ASN A 156 -14.08 -5.67 19.95
C ASN A 156 -15.10 -6.69 20.45
N VAL A 157 -16.36 -6.50 20.10
CA VAL A 157 -17.48 -7.31 20.59
C VAL A 157 -17.39 -8.73 20.06
N TRP A 158 -17.11 -8.90 18.76
CA TRP A 158 -16.96 -10.21 18.15
C TRP A 158 -15.79 -10.98 18.76
N ALA A 159 -14.63 -10.35 18.87
CA ALA A 159 -13.45 -11.00 19.41
C ALA A 159 -13.60 -11.37 20.90
N THR A 160 -14.35 -10.59 21.68
CA THR A 160 -14.68 -10.94 23.08
C THR A 160 -15.30 -12.32 23.21
N ASN A 161 -16.16 -12.69 22.26
CA ASN A 161 -16.85 -14.00 22.26
C ASN A 161 -16.06 -15.12 21.58
N THR A 162 -14.82 -14.87 21.17
CA THR A 162 -13.98 -15.83 20.47
C THR A 162 -12.96 -16.46 21.42
N LYS A 163 -12.89 -17.78 21.40
CA LYS A 163 -11.92 -18.55 22.19
C LYS A 163 -10.59 -18.68 21.46
N ARG A 164 -9.49 -18.76 22.20
CA ARG A 164 -8.15 -19.01 21.71
C ARG A 164 -8.06 -20.28 20.84
N GLU A 165 -8.75 -21.35 21.25
CA GLU A 165 -8.81 -22.61 20.51
C GLU A 165 -9.32 -22.44 19.07
N GLN A 166 -10.29 -21.53 18.87
CA GLN A 166 -10.83 -21.21 17.55
C GLN A 166 -9.82 -20.50 16.66
N ALA A 167 -9.03 -19.59 17.25
CA ALA A 167 -7.92 -18.92 16.52
C ALA A 167 -6.82 -19.93 16.15
N TRP A 168 -6.51 -20.89 17.02
CA TRP A 168 -5.60 -21.99 16.69
C TRP A 168 -6.13 -22.85 15.54
N GLY A 169 -7.45 -23.01 15.42
CA GLY A 169 -8.07 -23.67 14.27
C GLY A 169 -7.72 -23.03 12.94
N MET A 170 -7.65 -21.68 12.90
CA MET A 170 -7.18 -20.93 11.73
C MET A 170 -5.69 -21.15 11.46
N ALA A 171 -4.86 -21.12 12.49
CA ALA A 171 -3.42 -21.35 12.38
C ALA A 171 -3.08 -22.80 11.97
N ALA A 172 -3.91 -23.76 12.35
CA ALA A 172 -3.72 -25.17 12.02
C ALA A 172 -3.75 -25.47 10.52
N PHE A 173 -4.35 -24.61 9.68
CA PHE A 173 -4.26 -24.73 8.21
C PHE A 173 -2.83 -24.62 7.69
N PHE A 174 -1.92 -24.03 8.45
CA PHE A 174 -0.51 -23.87 8.10
C PHE A 174 0.39 -24.93 8.72
N SER A 175 -0.15 -25.90 9.52
CA SER A 175 0.64 -26.89 10.26
C SER A 175 1.46 -27.82 9.37
N ARG A 176 1.08 -27.99 8.11
CA ARG A 176 1.80 -28.79 7.10
C ARG A 176 2.73 -27.98 6.23
N MET A 177 2.79 -26.66 6.43
CA MET A 177 3.71 -25.78 5.70
C MET A 177 5.15 -26.04 6.16
N GLN A 178 6.07 -26.18 5.20
CA GLN A 178 7.48 -26.36 5.46
C GLN A 178 8.32 -25.38 4.67
N PHE A 179 9.31 -24.79 5.34
CA PHE A 179 10.40 -24.03 4.73
C PHE A 179 11.66 -24.87 4.75
N ARG A 180 12.21 -25.19 3.57
CA ARG A 180 13.49 -25.88 3.40
C ARG A 180 14.55 -24.89 2.96
N PRO A 181 15.50 -24.51 3.83
CA PRO A 181 16.55 -23.58 3.45
C PRO A 181 17.51 -24.22 2.46
N ARG A 182 17.94 -23.43 1.46
CA ARG A 182 19.03 -23.75 0.52
C ARG A 182 20.10 -22.69 0.62
N ILE A 183 21.37 -23.10 0.66
CA ILE A 183 22.49 -22.17 0.65
C ILE A 183 22.76 -21.81 -0.81
N GLU A 184 22.58 -20.53 -1.14
CA GLU A 184 22.83 -19.97 -2.48
C GLU A 184 24.23 -19.36 -2.58
N SER A 185 24.78 -18.89 -1.47
CA SER A 185 26.14 -18.37 -1.34
C SER A 185 26.64 -18.55 0.10
N THR A 186 27.95 -18.77 0.24
CA THR A 186 28.63 -18.85 1.54
C THR A 186 29.31 -17.55 1.94
N GLU A 187 29.64 -16.67 0.97
CA GLU A 187 30.29 -15.38 1.21
C GLU A 187 29.67 -14.26 0.34
N PRO A 188 28.81 -13.41 0.87
CA PRO A 188 28.11 -13.54 2.15
C PRO A 188 27.16 -14.75 2.15
N VAL A 189 26.78 -15.21 3.33
CA VAL A 189 25.78 -16.30 3.44
C VAL A 189 24.43 -15.78 2.95
N ILE A 190 23.93 -16.39 1.87
CA ILE A 190 22.62 -16.12 1.29
C ILE A 190 21.85 -17.43 1.29
N ARG A 191 20.59 -17.39 1.73
CA ARG A 191 19.71 -18.55 1.79
C ARG A 191 18.39 -18.25 1.08
N SER A 192 18.00 -19.15 0.19
CA SER A 192 16.63 -19.23 -0.31
C SER A 192 15.82 -20.26 0.51
N PHE A 193 14.51 -20.28 0.29
CA PHE A 193 13.60 -21.23 0.94
C PHE A 193 12.71 -21.88 -0.11
N ASP A 194 12.71 -23.22 -0.10
CA ASP A 194 11.67 -23.99 -0.81
C ASP A 194 10.46 -24.09 0.13
N VAL A 195 9.32 -23.52 -0.29
CA VAL A 195 8.05 -23.60 0.42
C VAL A 195 7.26 -24.77 -0.14
N ALA A 196 6.86 -25.68 0.74
CA ALA A 196 6.12 -26.90 0.37
C ALA A 196 5.04 -27.22 1.40
N GLU A 197 4.12 -28.11 1.01
CA GLU A 197 3.14 -28.72 1.90
C GLU A 197 3.54 -30.17 2.17
N LEU A 198 3.59 -30.56 3.44
CA LEU A 198 3.81 -31.92 3.86
C LEU A 198 2.51 -32.76 3.77
N ARG A 199 2.65 -34.08 3.63
CA ARG A 199 1.50 -34.97 3.66
C ARG A 199 0.87 -35.11 5.05
N GLY A 200 1.63 -34.82 6.10
CA GLY A 200 1.21 -34.87 7.50
C GLY A 200 1.83 -33.74 8.28
N GLY A 201 1.27 -33.46 9.43
CA GLY A 201 1.68 -32.39 10.35
C GLY A 201 0.44 -31.83 11.01
N ASP A 202 0.55 -31.62 12.31
CA ASP A 202 -0.56 -31.16 13.14
C ASP A 202 -0.17 -29.90 13.90
N TYR A 203 -1.15 -29.14 14.33
CA TYR A 203 -0.96 -28.04 15.27
C TYR A 203 -0.98 -28.57 16.70
N GLU A 204 0.19 -28.87 17.24
CA GLU A 204 0.36 -29.49 18.55
C GLU A 204 0.31 -28.47 19.69
N LEU A 205 -0.36 -28.84 20.79
CA LEU A 205 -0.46 -28.05 22.02
C LEU A 205 0.61 -28.53 23.04
N ASN A 206 1.88 -28.28 22.73
CA ASN A 206 3.02 -28.79 23.49
C ASN A 206 4.14 -27.73 23.64
N THR A 207 3.82 -26.41 23.56
CA THR A 207 4.85 -25.38 23.60
C THR A 207 4.83 -24.65 24.93
N ASP A 208 5.97 -24.68 25.62
CA ASP A 208 6.17 -23.99 26.91
C ASP A 208 6.81 -22.61 26.73
N SER A 209 7.41 -22.35 25.56
CA SER A 209 8.10 -21.11 25.22
C SER A 209 7.84 -20.70 23.77
N GLY A 210 8.21 -19.48 23.41
CA GLY A 210 8.05 -18.90 22.07
C GLY A 210 7.64 -17.45 22.15
N ASN A 211 7.21 -16.90 21.02
CA ASN A 211 6.77 -15.49 20.94
C ASN A 211 5.33 -15.29 21.44
N ARG A 212 4.64 -16.37 21.77
CA ARG A 212 3.26 -16.36 22.27
C ARG A 212 3.14 -17.09 23.60
N THR A 213 2.05 -16.83 24.30
CA THR A 213 1.70 -17.54 25.52
C THR A 213 1.74 -19.07 25.28
N PRO A 214 2.26 -19.89 26.24
CA PRO A 214 2.34 -21.33 26.11
C PRO A 214 1.05 -21.98 25.61
N ARG A 215 1.18 -23.01 24.77
CA ARG A 215 0.08 -23.80 24.24
C ARG A 215 0.02 -25.12 24.99
N ALA A 216 -0.90 -25.22 25.94
CA ALA A 216 -1.16 -26.44 26.72
C ALA A 216 -2.40 -27.15 26.17
N PRO A 217 -2.51 -28.47 26.39
CA PRO A 217 -3.71 -29.21 26.06
C PRO A 217 -4.99 -28.60 26.64
N VAL A 218 -6.05 -28.55 25.86
CA VAL A 218 -7.36 -28.01 26.24
C VAL A 218 -8.43 -29.11 26.10
N ASP A 219 -9.24 -29.31 27.14
CA ASP A 219 -10.30 -30.34 27.17
C ASP A 219 -9.80 -31.73 26.76
N GLY A 220 -8.58 -32.09 27.20
CA GLY A 220 -7.94 -33.37 26.89
C GLY A 220 -7.40 -33.50 25.46
N LYS A 221 -7.51 -32.47 24.64
CA LYS A 221 -6.95 -32.41 23.27
C LYS A 221 -5.53 -31.88 23.32
N SER A 222 -4.59 -32.60 22.74
CA SER A 222 -3.19 -32.18 22.54
C SER A 222 -2.90 -31.67 21.13
N VAL A 223 -3.90 -31.70 20.24
CA VAL A 223 -3.79 -31.30 18.82
C VAL A 223 -5.02 -30.51 18.41
N ILE A 224 -4.82 -29.46 17.64
CA ILE A 224 -5.90 -28.71 17.01
C ILE A 224 -5.98 -29.07 15.52
N THR A 225 -7.18 -29.47 15.08
CA THR A 225 -7.46 -29.69 13.66
C THR A 225 -7.84 -28.38 12.96
N PRO A 226 -7.48 -28.22 11.69
CA PRO A 226 -7.86 -27.03 10.92
C PRO A 226 -9.37 -26.83 10.91
N GLN A 227 -9.81 -25.64 11.25
CA GLN A 227 -11.20 -25.22 11.17
C GLN A 227 -11.28 -23.73 10.88
N TYR A 228 -12.02 -23.36 9.83
CA TYR A 228 -12.23 -21.97 9.48
C TYR A 228 -13.19 -21.33 10.47
N LEU A 229 -12.72 -20.31 11.17
CA LEU A 229 -13.38 -19.72 12.34
C LEU A 229 -14.80 -19.20 12.06
N PHE A 230 -15.02 -18.62 10.87
CA PHE A 230 -16.26 -17.91 10.55
C PHE A 230 -17.40 -18.82 10.07
N THR A 231 -17.09 -19.98 9.50
CA THR A 231 -18.09 -20.92 8.98
C THR A 231 -18.05 -22.28 9.66
N GLY A 232 -16.98 -22.58 10.41
CA GLY A 232 -16.75 -23.91 10.99
C GLY A 232 -16.29 -24.96 9.95
N GLU A 233 -16.08 -24.58 8.69
CA GLU A 233 -15.67 -25.49 7.62
C GLU A 233 -14.27 -26.04 7.87
N ARG A 234 -14.03 -27.28 7.42
CA ARG A 234 -12.75 -27.99 7.55
C ARG A 234 -12.25 -28.46 6.19
N PRO A 235 -10.92 -28.71 6.04
CA PRO A 235 -10.41 -29.35 4.81
C PRO A 235 -11.14 -30.65 4.50
N GLY A 236 -11.39 -30.88 3.22
CA GLY A 236 -11.91 -32.16 2.74
C GLY A 236 -10.87 -33.29 2.89
N PRO A 237 -11.30 -34.57 2.77
CA PRO A 237 -10.39 -35.69 2.82
C PRO A 237 -9.27 -35.55 1.76
N GLY A 238 -8.01 -35.50 2.20
CA GLY A 238 -6.85 -35.37 1.32
C GLY A 238 -6.65 -33.98 0.72
N GLU A 239 -7.49 -33.01 1.03
CA GLU A 239 -7.31 -31.60 0.57
C GLU A 239 -6.07 -31.00 1.21
N ASN A 240 -5.27 -30.28 0.40
CA ASN A 240 -4.16 -29.47 0.89
C ASN A 240 -4.69 -28.37 1.82
N TYR A 241 -4.13 -28.25 3.02
CA TYR A 241 -4.64 -27.35 4.06
C TYR A 241 -4.62 -25.88 3.64
N ARG A 242 -3.55 -25.43 3.00
CA ARG A 242 -3.44 -24.04 2.54
C ARG A 242 -4.36 -23.75 1.35
N VAL A 243 -4.59 -24.72 0.48
CA VAL A 243 -5.60 -24.61 -0.60
C VAL A 243 -7.00 -24.50 -0.02
N ALA A 244 -7.33 -25.37 0.96
CA ALA A 244 -8.62 -25.29 1.67
C ALA A 244 -8.81 -23.93 2.34
N PHE A 245 -7.79 -23.45 3.05
CA PHE A 245 -7.84 -22.14 3.71
C PHE A 245 -8.05 -20.99 2.72
N ALA A 246 -7.28 -20.96 1.62
CA ALA A 246 -7.42 -19.93 0.59
C ALA A 246 -8.83 -19.94 -0.03
N ARG A 247 -9.37 -21.12 -0.31
CA ARG A 247 -10.73 -21.31 -0.84
C ARG A 247 -11.81 -20.78 0.13
N MET A 248 -11.69 -21.08 1.41
CA MET A 248 -12.64 -20.61 2.43
C MET A 248 -12.53 -19.11 2.62
N LEU A 249 -11.31 -18.58 2.74
CA LEU A 249 -11.05 -17.16 2.95
C LEU A 249 -11.54 -16.30 1.78
N THR A 250 -11.26 -16.69 0.53
CA THR A 250 -11.65 -15.87 -0.64
C THR A 250 -13.14 -15.94 -0.96
N LYS A 251 -13.85 -16.99 -0.47
CA LYS A 251 -15.31 -17.08 -0.55
C LYS A 251 -16.04 -16.35 0.58
N ASP A 252 -15.34 -16.02 1.64
CA ASP A 252 -15.94 -15.29 2.75
C ASP A 252 -16.31 -13.87 2.33
N ARG A 253 -17.55 -13.45 2.66
CA ARG A 253 -18.01 -12.09 2.39
C ARG A 253 -17.12 -11.03 3.03
N GLN A 254 -16.51 -11.33 4.18
CA GLN A 254 -15.59 -10.43 4.88
C GLN A 254 -14.34 -10.14 4.05
N PHE A 255 -13.88 -11.06 3.20
CA PHE A 255 -12.81 -10.82 2.23
C PHE A 255 -13.15 -9.68 1.27
N ALA A 256 -14.38 -9.67 0.73
CA ALA A 256 -14.83 -8.58 -0.13
C ALA A 256 -14.97 -7.26 0.64
N ARG A 257 -15.58 -7.28 1.84
CA ARG A 257 -15.73 -6.08 2.70
C ARG A 257 -14.38 -5.46 3.03
N ALA A 258 -13.42 -6.24 3.48
CA ALA A 258 -12.09 -5.77 3.82
C ALA A 258 -11.38 -5.15 2.60
N THR A 259 -11.44 -5.83 1.44
CA THR A 259 -10.80 -5.36 0.21
C THR A 259 -11.35 -4.01 -0.24
N VAL A 260 -12.68 -3.88 -0.34
CA VAL A 260 -13.30 -2.63 -0.78
C VAL A 260 -13.08 -1.50 0.24
N ASN A 261 -13.01 -1.82 1.52
CA ASN A 261 -12.72 -0.86 2.58
C ASN A 261 -11.27 -0.37 2.54
N TYR A 262 -10.29 -1.23 2.24
CA TYR A 262 -8.89 -0.81 2.01
C TYR A 262 -8.77 0.12 0.81
N LEU A 263 -9.46 -0.18 -0.30
CA LEU A 263 -9.49 0.69 -1.47
C LEU A 263 -10.17 2.03 -1.16
N TRP A 264 -11.29 2.00 -0.44
CA TRP A 264 -11.97 3.20 0.00
C TRP A 264 -11.06 4.07 0.86
N ALA A 265 -10.44 3.50 1.88
CA ALA A 265 -9.50 4.20 2.76
C ALA A 265 -8.32 4.81 1.97
N HIS A 266 -7.83 4.13 0.95
CA HIS A 266 -6.78 4.66 0.08
C HIS A 266 -7.23 5.93 -0.65
N PHE A 267 -8.45 5.94 -1.22
CA PHE A 267 -8.95 7.06 -2.02
C PHE A 267 -9.48 8.23 -1.19
N PHE A 268 -10.03 7.95 -0.01
CA PHE A 268 -10.65 8.96 0.84
C PHE A 268 -9.78 9.38 2.04
N GLY A 269 -8.72 8.64 2.36
CA GLY A 269 -7.90 8.86 3.55
C GLY A 269 -8.51 8.32 4.85
N LEU A 270 -9.70 7.74 4.80
CA LEU A 270 -10.44 7.15 5.91
C LEU A 270 -11.28 5.98 5.40
N GLY A 271 -11.35 4.87 6.14
CA GLY A 271 -12.20 3.72 5.80
C GLY A 271 -13.69 3.97 6.09
N ILE A 272 -14.57 3.21 5.45
CA ILE A 272 -15.98 3.09 5.88
C ILE A 272 -16.01 2.43 7.26
N VAL A 273 -15.12 1.46 7.47
CA VAL A 273 -14.68 0.97 8.78
C VAL A 273 -13.25 1.45 8.99
N ASP A 274 -13.02 2.18 10.07
CA ASP A 274 -11.70 2.75 10.39
C ASP A 274 -11.29 2.40 11.83
N PRO A 275 -10.06 1.92 12.08
CA PRO A 275 -9.02 1.57 11.11
C PRO A 275 -9.42 0.38 10.19
N PRO A 276 -8.95 0.35 8.93
CA PRO A 276 -9.35 -0.69 7.97
C PRO A 276 -8.94 -2.13 8.37
N THR A 277 -8.02 -2.27 9.31
CA THR A 277 -7.54 -3.55 9.84
C THR A 277 -8.33 -4.06 11.05
N ASN A 278 -9.26 -3.27 11.57
CA ASN A 278 -9.91 -3.55 12.85
C ASN A 278 -11.44 -3.70 12.73
N PHE A 279 -11.88 -4.63 11.87
CA PHE A 279 -13.28 -4.97 11.79
C PHE A 279 -13.79 -5.67 13.05
N ASP A 280 -14.95 -5.23 13.53
CA ASP A 280 -15.74 -5.89 14.58
C ASP A 280 -16.98 -6.51 13.92
N LEU A 281 -16.94 -7.82 13.68
CA LEU A 281 -17.98 -8.52 12.93
C LEU A 281 -19.35 -8.51 13.60
N ALA A 282 -19.41 -8.28 14.90
CA ALA A 282 -20.67 -8.17 15.65
C ALA A 282 -21.34 -6.79 15.52
N ARG A 283 -20.68 -5.83 14.84
CA ARG A 283 -21.13 -4.43 14.72
C ARG A 283 -21.36 -3.99 13.27
N LEU A 284 -21.50 -4.94 12.34
CA LEU A 284 -21.62 -4.62 10.91
C LEU A 284 -23.06 -4.54 10.41
N ASP A 285 -23.98 -5.29 11.02
CA ASP A 285 -25.34 -5.46 10.50
C ASP A 285 -26.32 -4.44 11.10
N PRO A 286 -26.85 -3.49 10.32
CA PRO A 286 -27.82 -2.53 10.81
C PRO A 286 -29.17 -3.15 11.22
N LYS A 287 -29.47 -4.39 10.79
CA LYS A 287 -30.69 -5.10 11.19
C LYS A 287 -30.55 -5.77 12.55
N ASN A 288 -29.31 -6.03 12.97
CA ASN A 288 -28.95 -6.61 14.26
C ASN A 288 -27.90 -5.72 14.93
N PRO A 289 -28.25 -4.50 15.36
CA PRO A 289 -27.29 -3.58 15.96
C PRO A 289 -26.78 -4.15 17.29
N PRO A 290 -25.53 -3.85 17.65
CA PRO A 290 -24.97 -4.28 18.93
C PRO A 290 -25.71 -3.64 20.10
N ALA A 291 -25.65 -4.29 21.27
CA ALA A 291 -26.19 -3.72 22.50
C ALA A 291 -25.36 -2.50 22.95
N GLU A 292 -25.99 -1.55 23.63
CA GLU A 292 -25.28 -0.42 24.24
C GLU A 292 -24.18 -0.91 25.21
N PRO A 293 -23.05 -0.20 25.28
CA PRO A 293 -22.74 1.11 24.71
C PRO A 293 -22.22 1.07 23.26
N TRP A 294 -22.22 -0.08 22.60
CA TRP A 294 -21.69 -0.24 21.27
C TRP A 294 -22.66 0.30 20.20
N THR A 295 -22.09 0.85 19.15
CA THR A 295 -22.80 1.32 17.95
C THR A 295 -22.37 0.53 16.73
N LEU A 296 -23.08 0.67 15.62
CA LEU A 296 -22.59 0.16 14.34
C LEU A 296 -21.19 0.72 14.05
N GLN A 297 -20.32 -0.12 13.52
CA GLN A 297 -18.94 0.27 13.23
C GLN A 297 -18.82 0.98 11.89
N PRO A 298 -19.39 0.49 10.78
CA PRO A 298 -19.31 1.19 9.50
C PRO A 298 -20.03 2.54 9.55
N SER A 299 -19.39 3.58 9.05
CA SER A 299 -20.01 4.90 8.88
C SER A 299 -21.16 4.89 7.86
N ASN A 300 -21.14 3.95 6.92
CA ASN A 300 -22.21 3.67 5.97
C ASN A 300 -22.28 2.16 5.66
N PRO A 301 -23.05 1.39 6.44
CA PRO A 301 -23.14 -0.07 6.25
C PRO A 301 -23.68 -0.48 4.89
N GLU A 302 -24.68 0.24 4.35
CA GLU A 302 -25.25 -0.10 3.04
C GLU A 302 -24.26 0.10 1.91
N LEU A 303 -23.44 1.15 1.97
CA LEU A 303 -22.39 1.40 0.98
C LEU A 303 -21.33 0.30 1.00
N LEU A 304 -20.88 -0.11 2.21
CA LEU A 304 -19.92 -1.18 2.38
C LEU A 304 -20.42 -2.49 1.75
N GLU A 305 -21.68 -2.84 2.01
CA GLU A 305 -22.30 -4.06 1.48
C GLU A 305 -22.45 -4.02 -0.04
N LYS A 306 -22.90 -2.88 -0.60
CA LYS A 306 -23.04 -2.71 -2.05
C LYS A 306 -21.70 -2.78 -2.79
N LEU A 307 -20.65 -2.17 -2.25
CA LEU A 307 -19.31 -2.25 -2.81
C LEU A 307 -18.78 -3.70 -2.74
N ALA A 308 -19.03 -4.41 -1.65
CA ALA A 308 -18.66 -5.82 -1.53
C ALA A 308 -19.42 -6.70 -2.54
N ASP A 309 -20.73 -6.47 -2.74
CA ASP A 309 -21.53 -7.17 -3.75
C ASP A 309 -21.03 -6.91 -5.16
N GLU A 310 -20.73 -5.66 -5.50
CA GLU A 310 -20.17 -5.29 -6.82
C GLU A 310 -18.81 -5.95 -7.04
N PHE A 311 -17.94 -5.95 -6.02
CA PHE A 311 -16.63 -6.58 -6.11
C PHE A 311 -16.74 -8.08 -6.37
N ILE A 312 -17.61 -8.80 -5.65
CA ILE A 312 -17.89 -10.22 -5.87
C ILE A 312 -18.47 -10.44 -7.29
N ALA A 313 -19.48 -9.66 -7.68
CA ALA A 313 -20.15 -9.78 -8.97
C ALA A 313 -19.22 -9.50 -10.15
N SER A 314 -18.21 -8.64 -9.97
CA SER A 314 -17.17 -8.35 -10.97
C SER A 314 -16.11 -9.46 -11.10
N GLY A 315 -16.22 -10.57 -10.35
CA GLY A 315 -15.19 -11.61 -10.27
C GLY A 315 -13.93 -11.13 -9.56
N TYR A 316 -14.10 -10.38 -8.48
CA TYR A 316 -13.01 -9.83 -7.65
C TYR A 316 -12.06 -8.91 -8.42
N ASN A 317 -12.60 -8.09 -9.32
CA ASN A 317 -11.84 -7.20 -10.19
C ASN A 317 -11.55 -5.86 -9.49
N LEU A 318 -10.30 -5.65 -9.06
CA LEU A 318 -9.87 -4.43 -8.38
C LEU A 318 -10.07 -3.17 -9.24
N GLN A 319 -9.80 -3.24 -10.55
CA GLN A 319 -9.95 -2.09 -11.44
C GLN A 319 -11.41 -1.64 -11.57
N THR A 320 -12.35 -2.56 -11.55
CA THR A 320 -13.79 -2.24 -11.56
C THR A 320 -14.18 -1.48 -10.31
N THR A 321 -13.81 -1.97 -9.14
CA THR A 321 -14.07 -1.28 -7.86
C THR A 321 -13.42 0.10 -7.81
N MET A 322 -12.18 0.24 -8.28
CA MET A 322 -11.50 1.54 -8.35
C MET A 322 -12.24 2.53 -9.25
N ARG A 323 -12.77 2.06 -10.40
CA ARG A 323 -13.62 2.90 -11.28
C ARG A 323 -14.89 3.36 -10.55
N SER A 324 -15.58 2.45 -9.90
CA SER A 324 -16.81 2.79 -9.15
C SER A 324 -16.54 3.82 -8.07
N ILE A 325 -15.48 3.66 -7.29
CA ILE A 325 -15.09 4.62 -6.25
C ILE A 325 -14.71 5.97 -6.87
N THR A 326 -13.79 6.01 -7.84
CA THR A 326 -13.22 7.27 -8.35
C THR A 326 -14.16 8.04 -9.30
N LYS A 327 -15.17 7.38 -9.87
CA LYS A 327 -16.24 8.02 -10.64
C LYS A 327 -17.42 8.47 -9.76
N SER A 328 -17.46 8.08 -8.49
CA SER A 328 -18.54 8.48 -7.58
C SER A 328 -18.57 9.99 -7.34
N SER A 329 -19.76 10.52 -7.10
CA SER A 329 -19.94 11.94 -6.74
C SER A 329 -19.19 12.29 -5.45
N ALA A 330 -19.13 11.37 -4.48
CA ALA A 330 -18.40 11.58 -3.23
C ALA A 330 -16.90 11.80 -3.46
N TYR A 331 -16.27 11.01 -4.32
CA TYR A 331 -14.84 11.18 -4.64
C TYR A 331 -14.56 12.49 -5.40
N GLN A 332 -15.53 13.00 -6.15
CA GLN A 332 -15.40 14.21 -6.95
C GLN A 332 -15.75 15.50 -6.18
N LEU A 333 -16.08 15.41 -4.89
CA LEU A 333 -16.31 16.58 -4.07
C LEU A 333 -15.06 17.45 -3.94
N SER A 334 -15.29 18.76 -3.76
CA SER A 334 -14.22 19.72 -3.42
C SER A 334 -13.72 19.49 -2.00
N SER A 335 -12.47 19.84 -1.74
CA SER A 335 -11.95 19.98 -0.37
C SER A 335 -12.56 21.17 0.39
N LYS A 336 -13.14 22.13 -0.33
CA LYS A 336 -13.88 23.26 0.26
C LYS A 336 -15.30 22.83 0.57
N PHE A 337 -15.71 22.99 1.83
CA PHE A 337 -17.06 22.75 2.29
C PHE A 337 -17.85 24.07 2.25
N ALA A 338 -19.12 24.02 1.78
CA ALA A 338 -19.95 25.21 1.61
C ALA A 338 -20.67 25.64 2.90
N GLY A 339 -19.99 25.68 4.02
CA GLY A 339 -20.54 26.03 5.32
C GLY A 339 -19.50 25.89 6.42
N GLU A 340 -19.92 25.89 7.66
CA GLU A 340 -19.04 25.58 8.78
C GLU A 340 -18.75 24.08 8.80
N TRP A 341 -17.45 23.71 8.74
CA TRP A 341 -17.02 22.33 8.85
C TRP A 341 -17.05 21.88 10.30
N LYS A 342 -17.61 20.69 10.55
CA LYS A 342 -17.54 20.02 11.83
C LYS A 342 -16.86 18.68 11.69
N GLU A 343 -16.02 18.30 12.64
CA GLU A 343 -15.26 17.03 12.59
C GLU A 343 -16.18 15.80 12.56
N GLU A 344 -17.37 15.88 13.15
CA GLU A 344 -18.40 14.84 13.08
C GLU A 344 -18.87 14.50 11.65
N TYR A 345 -18.57 15.37 10.65
CA TYR A 345 -18.89 15.12 9.24
C TYR A 345 -17.83 14.29 8.51
N THR A 346 -16.65 14.13 9.12
CA THR A 346 -15.53 13.40 8.51
C THR A 346 -15.90 11.97 8.10
N PRO A 347 -16.56 11.13 8.94
CA PRO A 347 -16.94 9.77 8.56
C PRO A 347 -17.98 9.69 7.43
N TYR A 348 -18.65 10.78 7.10
CA TYR A 348 -19.67 10.83 6.04
C TYR A 348 -19.12 11.30 4.69
N PHE A 349 -17.81 11.55 4.59
CA PHE A 349 -17.13 11.95 3.34
C PHE A 349 -17.79 13.16 2.67
N ALA A 350 -18.25 14.15 3.46
CA ALA A 350 -18.99 15.31 2.98
C ALA A 350 -18.14 16.34 2.22
N ARG A 351 -16.81 16.12 2.14
CA ARG A 351 -15.85 16.83 1.31
C ARG A 351 -14.67 15.91 0.99
N LYS A 352 -13.85 16.27 -0.01
CA LYS A 352 -12.55 15.62 -0.19
C LYS A 352 -11.66 15.92 1.02
N LEU A 353 -11.15 14.88 1.67
CA LEU A 353 -10.13 15.04 2.70
C LEU A 353 -8.79 15.29 2.03
N VAL A 354 -8.10 16.33 2.48
CA VAL A 354 -6.78 16.71 1.96
C VAL A 354 -5.75 15.75 2.55
N ARG A 355 -4.91 15.16 1.69
CA ARG A 355 -3.79 14.34 2.14
C ARG A 355 -2.46 14.89 1.63
N ARG A 356 -1.42 14.78 2.44
CA ARG A 356 -0.06 15.03 1.97
C ARG A 356 0.35 13.94 0.99
N LEU A 357 1.16 14.30 -0.01
CA LEU A 357 1.75 13.31 -0.92
C LEU A 357 2.66 12.34 -0.12
N ASP A 358 2.60 11.06 -0.48
CA ASP A 358 3.53 10.06 0.03
C ASP A 358 4.97 10.39 -0.41
N SER A 359 5.95 9.79 0.24
CA SER A 359 7.37 10.08 -0.03
C SER A 359 7.76 9.86 -1.50
N GLU A 360 7.33 8.75 -2.09
CA GLU A 360 7.59 8.42 -3.49
C GLU A 360 6.80 9.32 -4.45
N GLU A 361 5.53 9.65 -4.12
CA GLU A 361 4.74 10.61 -4.88
C GLU A 361 5.41 11.99 -4.92
N MET A 362 5.88 12.46 -3.76
CA MET A 362 6.56 13.75 -3.63
C MET A 362 7.86 13.79 -4.44
N TYR A 363 8.69 12.76 -4.31
CA TYR A 363 9.96 12.67 -5.03
C TYR A 363 9.75 12.60 -6.54
N ASP A 364 8.78 11.82 -6.97
CA ASP A 364 8.43 11.66 -8.38
C ASP A 364 7.74 12.91 -8.95
N ALA A 365 6.96 13.63 -8.14
CA ALA A 365 6.39 14.93 -8.51
C ALA A 365 7.49 15.96 -8.78
N ILE A 366 8.54 16.03 -7.93
CA ILE A 366 9.70 16.89 -8.15
C ILE A 366 10.43 16.49 -9.44
N SER A 367 10.62 15.19 -9.67
CA SER A 367 11.26 14.69 -10.89
C SER A 367 10.46 15.09 -12.14
N ARG A 368 9.14 14.92 -12.10
CA ARG A 368 8.23 15.30 -13.19
C ARG A 368 8.22 16.83 -13.41
N ALA A 369 8.10 17.61 -12.34
CA ALA A 369 8.05 19.07 -12.41
C ALA A 369 9.34 19.65 -13.00
N THR A 370 10.50 19.13 -12.61
CA THR A 370 11.81 19.58 -13.09
C THR A 370 12.20 18.98 -14.43
N GLY A 371 11.62 17.85 -14.84
CA GLY A 371 12.05 17.07 -16.01
C GLY A 371 13.43 16.44 -15.83
N VAL A 372 13.91 16.32 -14.58
CA VAL A 372 15.20 15.72 -14.22
C VAL A 372 14.95 14.46 -13.40
N PHE A 373 15.27 13.33 -14.00
CA PHE A 373 14.97 12.02 -13.43
C PHE A 373 16.22 11.37 -12.83
N PRO A 374 16.08 10.66 -11.70
CA PRO A 374 17.16 9.88 -11.13
C PRO A 374 17.47 8.64 -11.98
N THR A 375 18.61 8.03 -11.68
CA THR A 375 18.93 6.67 -12.13
C THR A 375 19.18 5.83 -10.91
N PHE A 376 18.26 4.90 -10.61
CA PHE A 376 18.40 3.95 -9.52
C PHE A 376 18.89 2.60 -10.05
N ASN A 377 20.02 2.15 -9.55
CA ASN A 377 20.49 0.78 -9.73
C ASN A 377 19.94 -0.07 -8.60
N ILE A 378 19.20 -1.12 -8.94
CA ILE A 378 18.60 -2.03 -7.97
C ILE A 378 19.40 -3.34 -7.97
N GLN A 379 19.66 -3.87 -6.79
CA GLN A 379 20.42 -5.12 -6.64
C GLN A 379 19.67 -6.27 -7.34
N TYR A 380 20.40 -7.02 -8.19
CA TYR A 380 19.88 -8.11 -9.03
C TYR A 380 18.85 -7.69 -10.11
N TYR A 381 18.76 -6.40 -10.44
CA TYR A 381 18.09 -5.94 -11.65
C TYR A 381 19.10 -5.68 -12.76
N THR A 382 18.74 -6.01 -14.00
CA THR A 382 19.59 -5.78 -15.16
C THR A 382 19.55 -4.35 -15.65
N SER A 383 18.37 -3.72 -15.58
CA SER A 383 18.13 -2.32 -15.97
C SER A 383 18.00 -1.42 -14.74
N SER A 384 18.36 -0.16 -14.91
CA SER A 384 18.05 0.91 -13.93
C SER A 384 16.60 1.35 -14.05
N ILE A 385 16.08 1.96 -12.98
CA ILE A 385 14.76 2.56 -12.93
C ILE A 385 14.86 4.07 -12.68
N GLN A 386 13.82 4.83 -13.03
CA GLN A 386 13.84 6.29 -12.99
C GLN A 386 12.81 6.90 -12.03
N TRP A 387 11.92 6.10 -11.46
CA TRP A 387 10.87 6.57 -10.59
C TRP A 387 11.00 5.95 -9.20
N ALA A 388 10.82 6.75 -8.15
CA ALA A 388 10.82 6.22 -6.79
C ALA A 388 9.66 5.24 -6.57
N MET A 389 8.51 5.45 -7.26
CA MET A 389 7.38 4.53 -7.25
C MET A 389 7.68 3.13 -7.79
N GLN A 390 8.79 2.95 -8.53
CA GLN A 390 9.26 1.67 -9.05
C GLN A 390 10.21 0.94 -8.10
N LEU A 391 10.58 1.54 -6.97
CA LEU A 391 11.45 0.90 -5.99
C LEU A 391 10.75 -0.35 -5.41
N PRO A 392 11.45 -1.51 -5.38
CA PRO A 392 10.82 -2.76 -4.96
C PRO A 392 10.54 -2.83 -3.46
N ASP A 393 11.25 -2.06 -2.65
CA ASP A 393 10.98 -1.86 -1.23
C ASP A 393 11.49 -0.49 -0.74
N THR A 394 11.23 -0.21 0.54
CA THR A 394 11.56 1.05 1.19
C THR A 394 13.03 1.15 1.63
N PHE A 395 13.84 0.12 1.48
CA PHE A 395 15.29 0.18 1.73
C PHE A 395 16.09 0.66 0.51
N GLU A 396 15.51 0.61 -0.68
CA GLU A 396 16.16 1.11 -1.90
C GLU A 396 16.05 2.66 -2.02
N PRO A 397 16.99 3.32 -2.72
CA PRO A 397 18.19 2.73 -3.33
C PRO A 397 19.30 2.47 -2.30
N VAL A 398 20.07 1.42 -2.54
CA VAL A 398 21.28 1.08 -1.77
C VAL A 398 22.48 0.91 -2.70
N PRO A 399 23.73 0.93 -2.17
CA PRO A 399 24.91 0.59 -2.97
C PRO A 399 24.80 -0.79 -3.59
N VAL A 400 25.05 -0.89 -4.89
CA VAL A 400 25.05 -2.15 -5.65
C VAL A 400 26.47 -2.45 -6.12
N ARG A 401 26.99 -3.66 -5.82
CA ARG A 401 28.35 -4.05 -6.19
C ARG A 401 28.55 -3.96 -7.71
N GLY A 402 29.62 -3.30 -8.12
CA GLY A 402 29.98 -3.13 -9.52
C GLY A 402 29.15 -2.08 -10.29
N ARG A 403 28.32 -1.31 -9.59
CA ARG A 403 27.55 -0.19 -10.17
C ARG A 403 27.76 1.10 -9.38
N PRO A 404 27.74 2.26 -10.03
CA PRO A 404 27.84 3.53 -9.33
C PRO A 404 26.69 3.72 -8.32
N TYR A 405 27.03 4.07 -7.08
CA TYR A 405 26.10 4.64 -6.12
C TYR A 405 26.29 6.15 -6.14
N THR A 406 25.46 6.80 -6.92
CA THR A 406 25.61 8.22 -7.19
C THR A 406 25.21 9.06 -5.97
N GLN A 407 25.73 10.28 -5.90
CA GLN A 407 25.29 11.26 -4.90
C GLN A 407 23.76 11.51 -4.99
N ASP A 408 23.20 11.46 -6.21
CA ASP A 408 21.76 11.60 -6.43
C ASP A 408 20.95 10.44 -5.81
N ALA A 409 21.42 9.20 -5.94
CA ALA A 409 20.79 8.04 -5.28
C ALA A 409 20.83 8.14 -3.75
N PHE A 410 21.95 8.62 -3.19
CA PHE A 410 22.06 8.88 -1.74
C PHE A 410 21.09 9.98 -1.30
N GLN A 411 21.03 11.09 -2.02
CA GLN A 411 20.13 12.20 -1.72
C GLN A 411 18.64 11.79 -1.86
N ALA A 412 18.33 10.94 -2.85
CA ALA A 412 17.00 10.37 -3.01
C ALA A 412 16.58 9.55 -1.78
N ARG A 413 17.46 8.68 -1.29
CA ARG A 413 17.21 7.88 -0.10
C ARG A 413 16.94 8.77 1.12
N MET A 414 17.80 9.75 1.39
CA MET A 414 17.65 10.68 2.50
C MET A 414 16.34 11.47 2.42
N PHE A 415 15.94 11.88 1.21
CA PHE A 415 14.70 12.60 0.99
C PHE A 415 13.50 11.70 1.29
N LEU A 416 13.46 10.49 0.74
CA LEU A 416 12.38 9.52 0.94
C LEU A 416 12.19 9.15 2.42
N ASP A 417 13.31 8.93 3.15
CA ASP A 417 13.28 8.65 4.58
C ASP A 417 12.73 9.84 5.38
N THR A 418 13.14 11.08 5.03
CA THR A 418 12.64 12.31 5.66
C THR A 418 11.14 12.48 5.48
N PHE A 419 10.60 12.03 4.34
CA PHE A 419 9.17 12.10 4.05
C PHE A 419 8.36 10.90 4.59
N GLY A 420 8.98 10.06 5.43
CA GLY A 420 8.27 9.07 6.24
C GLY A 420 7.78 7.86 5.45
N ARG A 421 8.61 7.35 4.52
CA ARG A 421 8.24 6.15 3.73
C ARG A 421 8.13 4.85 4.54
N GLY A 422 8.63 4.84 5.81
CA GLY A 422 8.62 3.66 6.66
C GLY A 422 9.57 2.55 6.20
N ASP A 423 9.43 1.35 6.76
CA ASP A 423 10.25 0.18 6.41
C ASP A 423 9.42 -1.07 6.07
N ARG A 424 8.10 -0.94 6.03
CA ARG A 424 7.13 -2.03 5.81
C ARG A 424 7.10 -3.10 6.90
N ASP A 425 7.88 -2.98 7.95
CA ASP A 425 7.95 -3.96 9.04
C ASP A 425 7.61 -3.34 10.38
N GLN A 426 8.52 -2.55 10.96
CA GLN A 426 8.37 -1.92 12.29
C GLN A 426 7.85 -0.48 12.20
N LEU A 427 8.26 0.24 11.16
CA LEU A 427 7.89 1.63 10.96
C LEU A 427 6.88 1.75 9.82
N PRO A 428 5.59 2.00 10.13
CA PRO A 428 4.60 2.28 9.10
C PRO A 428 4.92 3.59 8.37
N ARG A 429 4.34 3.79 7.19
CA ARG A 429 4.36 5.09 6.52
C ARG A 429 3.74 6.15 7.42
N SER A 430 4.32 7.35 7.39
CA SER A 430 3.84 8.47 8.19
C SER A 430 3.55 9.68 7.31
N ASN A 431 2.32 10.17 7.39
CA ASN A 431 1.89 11.41 6.74
C ASN A 431 1.92 12.62 7.69
N ILE A 432 2.48 12.45 8.90
CA ILE A 432 2.60 13.53 9.89
C ILE A 432 3.58 14.58 9.36
N PRO A 433 3.19 15.85 9.23
CA PRO A 433 4.09 16.92 8.81
C PRO A 433 5.20 17.15 9.82
N SER A 434 6.40 17.48 9.33
CA SER A 434 7.54 17.85 10.17
C SER A 434 8.33 19.02 9.59
N ILE A 435 9.01 19.75 10.45
CA ILE A 435 9.91 20.85 10.04
C ILE A 435 11.05 20.34 9.15
N LEU A 436 11.49 19.10 9.34
CA LEU A 436 12.55 18.48 8.53
C LEU A 436 12.11 18.31 7.07
N GLN A 437 10.85 18.01 6.83
CA GLN A 437 10.28 17.92 5.47
C GLN A 437 10.27 19.29 4.77
N SER A 438 9.88 20.35 5.47
CA SER A 438 9.93 21.72 4.95
C SER A 438 11.38 22.14 4.63
N LEU A 439 12.32 21.86 5.53
CA LEU A 439 13.74 22.13 5.30
C LEU A 439 14.30 21.31 4.13
N ALA A 440 13.85 20.06 3.96
CA ALA A 440 14.28 19.23 2.84
C ALA A 440 13.79 19.77 1.49
N LEU A 441 12.55 20.29 1.41
CA LEU A 441 12.05 20.93 0.20
C LEU A 441 12.80 22.23 -0.12
N MET A 442 13.13 23.02 0.88
CA MET A 442 13.82 24.29 0.69
C MET A 442 15.29 24.10 0.28
N ASN A 443 16.01 23.14 0.89
CA ASN A 443 17.46 23.12 0.87
C ASN A 443 18.07 21.81 0.34
N SER A 444 17.30 20.72 0.24
CA SER A 444 17.85 19.44 -0.20
C SER A 444 18.43 19.52 -1.61
N PRO A 445 19.62 18.97 -1.85
CA PRO A 445 20.16 18.80 -3.19
C PRO A 445 19.23 18.01 -4.13
N ALA A 446 18.41 17.11 -3.60
CA ALA A 446 17.38 16.41 -4.36
C ALA A 446 16.37 17.36 -5.02
N VAL A 447 16.18 18.55 -4.48
CA VAL A 447 15.31 19.62 -5.03
C VAL A 447 16.14 20.67 -5.77
N THR A 448 17.09 21.31 -5.08
CA THR A 448 17.80 22.47 -5.59
C THR A 448 18.70 22.16 -6.80
N ASN A 449 19.36 20.98 -6.82
CA ASN A 449 20.16 20.57 -7.98
C ASN A 449 19.28 20.26 -9.19
N ARG A 450 18.11 19.66 -8.99
CA ARG A 450 17.16 19.37 -10.07
C ARG A 450 16.56 20.63 -10.66
N ILE A 451 16.25 21.64 -9.85
CA ILE A 451 15.79 22.93 -10.36
C ILE A 451 16.87 23.58 -11.24
N ARG A 452 18.13 23.59 -10.79
CA ARG A 452 19.25 24.10 -11.61
C ARG A 452 19.42 23.32 -12.90
N GLN A 453 19.41 22.00 -12.83
CA GLN A 453 19.54 21.14 -13.99
C GLN A 453 18.36 21.28 -14.95
N SER A 454 17.16 21.55 -14.44
CA SER A 454 15.95 21.82 -15.23
C SER A 454 16.10 23.02 -16.16
N ALA A 455 16.86 24.04 -15.76
CA ALA A 455 17.15 25.20 -16.60
C ALA A 455 18.15 24.90 -17.73
N ILE A 456 18.90 23.80 -17.64
CA ILE A 456 19.89 23.38 -18.64
C ILE A 456 19.25 22.45 -19.68
N ASN A 457 18.62 21.38 -19.24
CA ASN A 457 18.11 20.30 -20.10
C ASN A 457 16.79 19.66 -19.64
N GLY A 458 16.10 20.26 -18.67
CA GLY A 458 14.81 19.78 -18.16
C GLY A 458 13.64 20.65 -18.57
N THR A 459 12.63 20.72 -17.68
CA THR A 459 11.38 21.44 -17.93
C THR A 459 11.58 22.93 -18.18
N LEU A 460 12.40 23.61 -17.37
CA LEU A 460 12.63 25.05 -17.55
C LEU A 460 13.26 25.38 -18.89
N ALA A 461 14.12 24.52 -19.42
CA ALA A 461 14.68 24.69 -20.76
C ALA A 461 13.64 24.39 -21.85
N SER A 462 12.89 23.28 -21.74
CA SER A 462 11.96 22.82 -22.78
C SER A 462 10.65 23.61 -22.84
N GLN A 463 10.19 24.18 -21.72
CA GLN A 463 8.95 24.97 -21.63
C GLN A 463 9.20 26.49 -21.79
N ARG A 464 10.44 26.88 -22.11
CA ARG A 464 10.78 28.30 -22.32
C ARG A 464 9.95 28.89 -23.45
N ALA A 465 9.40 30.07 -23.22
CA ALA A 465 8.65 30.85 -24.21
C ALA A 465 9.19 32.28 -24.30
N ASP A 466 9.06 32.92 -25.44
CA ASP A 466 9.55 34.31 -25.63
C ASP A 466 8.75 35.30 -24.79
N ASP A 467 7.44 35.12 -24.74
CA ASP A 467 6.60 35.87 -23.82
C ASP A 467 6.71 35.30 -22.38
N VAL A 468 7.05 36.22 -21.44
CA VAL A 468 7.26 35.86 -20.03
C VAL A 468 5.98 35.32 -19.38
N LYS A 469 4.80 35.88 -19.72
CA LYS A 469 3.52 35.39 -19.15
C LYS A 469 3.22 33.96 -19.56
N THR A 470 3.44 33.67 -20.84
CA THR A 470 3.31 32.29 -21.36
C THR A 470 4.28 31.35 -20.69
N TYR A 471 5.52 31.79 -20.43
CA TYR A 471 6.50 30.95 -19.73
C TYR A 471 6.09 30.67 -18.27
N VAL A 472 5.60 31.70 -17.57
CA VAL A 472 5.03 31.55 -16.21
C VAL A 472 3.86 30.56 -16.22
N ASP A 473 2.91 30.69 -17.16
CA ASP A 473 1.78 29.76 -17.31
C ASP A 473 2.26 28.32 -17.50
N ASN A 474 3.29 28.11 -18.32
CA ASN A 474 3.85 26.79 -18.58
C ASN A 474 4.46 26.17 -17.30
N ILE A 475 5.19 26.97 -16.51
CA ILE A 475 5.78 26.50 -15.25
C ILE A 475 4.67 26.13 -14.24
N PHE A 476 3.65 26.98 -14.07
CA PHE A 476 2.51 26.70 -13.20
C PHE A 476 1.76 25.41 -13.61
N LEU A 477 1.48 25.25 -14.89
CA LEU A 477 0.81 24.03 -15.41
C LEU A 477 1.62 22.78 -15.16
N THR A 478 2.95 22.86 -15.27
CA THR A 478 3.83 21.70 -15.08
C THR A 478 3.98 21.35 -13.60
N VAL A 479 4.09 22.35 -12.72
CA VAL A 479 4.35 22.11 -11.29
C VAL A 479 3.05 21.88 -10.52
N LEU A 480 2.03 22.73 -10.72
CA LEU A 480 0.79 22.72 -9.93
C LEU A 480 -0.42 22.16 -10.69
N GLY A 481 -0.30 21.85 -11.99
CA GLY A 481 -1.42 21.37 -12.79
C GLY A 481 -2.54 22.41 -12.96
N ARG A 482 -2.26 23.69 -12.80
CA ARG A 482 -3.21 24.79 -12.98
C ARG A 482 -2.52 26.05 -13.52
N LYS A 483 -3.28 26.97 -14.07
CA LYS A 483 -2.77 28.31 -14.36
C LYS A 483 -2.60 29.14 -13.09
N PRO A 484 -1.73 30.16 -13.12
CA PRO A 484 -1.66 31.16 -12.04
C PRO A 484 -2.94 31.97 -11.98
N THR A 485 -3.29 32.49 -10.81
CA THR A 485 -4.20 33.62 -10.67
C THR A 485 -3.54 34.90 -11.19
N THR A 486 -4.30 35.96 -11.44
CA THR A 486 -3.74 37.23 -11.90
C THR A 486 -2.64 37.75 -10.95
N ALA A 487 -2.89 37.69 -9.63
CA ALA A 487 -1.92 38.14 -8.64
C ALA A 487 -0.64 37.27 -8.63
N GLU A 488 -0.78 35.93 -8.76
CA GLU A 488 0.38 35.03 -8.87
C GLU A 488 1.17 35.31 -10.16
N GLN A 489 0.48 35.56 -11.28
CA GLN A 489 1.13 35.85 -12.55
C GLN A 489 1.94 37.16 -12.49
N ASP A 490 1.36 38.22 -11.92
CA ASP A 490 2.03 39.54 -11.79
C ASP A 490 3.29 39.43 -10.91
N GLN A 491 3.18 38.72 -9.77
CA GLN A 491 4.33 38.47 -8.89
C GLN A 491 5.40 37.62 -9.57
N ALA A 492 4.98 36.55 -10.27
CA ALA A 492 5.91 35.67 -10.98
C ALA A 492 6.65 36.43 -12.11
N VAL A 493 5.94 37.20 -12.93
CA VAL A 493 6.55 38.01 -14.02
C VAL A 493 7.62 38.95 -13.47
N ALA A 494 7.41 39.55 -12.29
CA ALA A 494 8.41 40.43 -11.66
C ALA A 494 9.74 39.72 -11.34
N MET A 495 9.71 38.39 -11.07
CA MET A 495 10.95 37.62 -10.84
C MET A 495 11.86 37.54 -12.08
N PHE A 496 11.30 37.69 -13.27
CA PHE A 496 12.04 37.59 -14.54
C PHE A 496 12.72 38.89 -14.99
N GLN A 497 12.47 40.01 -14.28
CA GLN A 497 12.96 41.34 -14.70
C GLN A 497 14.48 41.49 -14.62
N ARG A 498 15.15 40.81 -13.66
CA ARG A 498 16.61 40.93 -13.46
C ARG A 498 17.38 39.92 -14.30
N ASP A 499 16.98 38.66 -14.20
CA ASP A 499 17.57 37.56 -14.94
C ASP A 499 16.49 36.52 -15.22
N ARG A 500 16.29 36.19 -16.48
CA ARG A 500 15.22 35.31 -16.92
C ARG A 500 15.42 33.87 -16.48
N ASN A 501 16.66 33.39 -16.50
CA ASN A 501 16.96 32.01 -16.09
C ASN A 501 16.88 31.85 -14.58
N GLN A 502 17.38 32.81 -13.82
CA GLN A 502 17.27 32.82 -12.37
C GLN A 502 15.81 32.98 -11.93
N GLY A 503 15.03 33.88 -12.55
CA GLY A 503 13.62 34.07 -12.26
C GLY A 503 12.78 32.81 -12.49
N ALA A 504 13.10 32.01 -13.52
CA ALA A 504 12.44 30.74 -13.76
C ALA A 504 12.79 29.71 -12.68
N GLN A 505 14.04 29.66 -12.23
CA GLN A 505 14.47 28.76 -11.15
C GLN A 505 13.83 29.16 -9.81
N ASP A 506 13.82 30.47 -9.51
CA ASP A 506 13.20 31.00 -8.29
C ASP A 506 11.69 30.70 -8.27
N LEU A 507 11.00 30.91 -9.39
CA LEU A 507 9.59 30.57 -9.52
C LEU A 507 9.35 29.07 -9.28
N MET A 508 10.11 28.20 -9.93
CA MET A 508 9.97 26.74 -9.73
C MET A 508 10.21 26.36 -8.28
N TRP A 509 11.23 26.96 -7.62
CA TRP A 509 11.49 26.73 -6.20
C TRP A 509 10.31 27.18 -5.32
N VAL A 510 9.74 28.36 -5.57
CA VAL A 510 8.56 28.86 -4.85
C VAL A 510 7.39 27.89 -5.03
N LEU A 511 7.12 27.42 -6.25
CA LEU A 511 5.98 26.55 -6.53
C LEU A 511 6.11 25.15 -5.90
N VAL A 512 7.31 24.57 -5.89
CA VAL A 512 7.58 23.27 -5.22
C VAL A 512 7.40 23.39 -3.70
N ASN A 513 7.59 24.57 -3.12
CA ASN A 513 7.39 24.83 -1.70
C ASN A 513 5.98 25.31 -1.33
N LYS A 514 5.07 25.44 -2.31
CA LYS A 514 3.67 25.79 -2.04
C LYS A 514 2.88 24.59 -1.47
N ILE A 515 1.90 24.89 -0.63
CA ILE A 515 0.93 23.90 -0.11
C ILE A 515 0.26 23.17 -1.29
N ASP A 516 -0.08 23.85 -2.36
CA ASP A 516 -0.68 23.29 -3.58
C ASP A 516 0.14 22.13 -4.18
N PHE A 517 1.47 22.13 -4.01
CA PHE A 517 2.34 21.05 -4.48
C PHE A 517 2.46 19.89 -3.49
N LEU A 518 2.33 20.18 -2.20
CA LEU A 518 2.57 19.22 -1.12
C LEU A 518 1.37 18.31 -0.86
N TYR A 519 0.18 18.75 -1.22
CA TYR A 519 -1.07 18.09 -0.86
C TYR A 519 -1.92 17.75 -2.09
N ASN A 520 -2.60 16.62 -2.01
CA ASN A 520 -3.67 16.22 -2.91
C ASN A 520 -5.01 16.64 -2.31
N TYR A 521 -5.73 17.55 -2.99
CA TYR A 521 -6.96 18.20 -2.53
C TYR A 521 -8.04 18.26 -3.61
#